data_d0b2563b0d9575da4aa44591d57101ca
#
_entry.id   d0b2563b0d9575da4aa44591d57101ca
#
_cell.length_a   1.000
_cell.length_b   1.000
_cell.length_c   1.000
_cell.angle_alpha   90.00
_cell.angle_beta   90.00
_cell.angle_gamma   90.00
#
_symmetry.space_group_name_H-M   'P 1'
#
loop_
_entity.id
_entity.type
_entity.pdbx_description
1 polymer ?
#
loop_
_entity_poly.entity_id
_entity_poly.type
_entity_poly.pdbx_seq_one_letter_code
_entity_poly.pdbx_strand_id
1 'polypeptide(L)'
;INGRKLSMEQSAGWFIDNSIRKFAVPTNYLQQGRNTVELIANFSRNLDLEALYLIGDFGVELKGIQRTLTKLPAKLKVGDIATQGLPFYSGAVCYQIGNLPKPAAGERIMLQMPGFDGGCIELNNDYAHQICGWAPYQMDVTQVAEKGDVAQLNVVLTRRNTFGPLHAL
;
A
#
# COMPACT_ATOMS: atom_id res chain seq x y z
N ILE A 1 6.62 -5.80 -24.83
CA ILE A 1 7.34 -6.39 -23.70
C ILE A 1 8.10 -7.60 -24.22
N ASN A 2 9.41 -7.60 -24.07
CA ASN A 2 10.30 -8.66 -24.57
C ASN A 2 10.04 -9.00 -26.06
N GLY A 3 9.88 -7.98 -26.91
CA GLY A 3 9.56 -8.11 -28.33
C GLY A 3 8.11 -8.50 -28.65
N ARG A 4 7.25 -8.72 -27.66
CA ARG A 4 5.83 -8.99 -27.84
C ARG A 4 5.01 -7.71 -27.70
N LYS A 5 4.11 -7.49 -28.64
CA LYS A 5 3.29 -6.27 -28.70
C LYS A 5 2.06 -6.37 -27.80
N LEU A 6 1.79 -5.31 -27.06
CA LEU A 6 0.48 -5.04 -26.43
C LEU A 6 -0.25 -4.00 -27.28
N SER A 7 -1.52 -4.24 -27.59
CA SER A 7 -2.35 -3.25 -28.29
C SER A 7 -2.95 -2.24 -27.30
N MET A 8 -3.07 -0.99 -27.72
CA MET A 8 -3.78 0.04 -26.96
C MET A 8 -5.25 -0.31 -26.70
N GLU A 9 -5.84 -1.16 -27.53
CA GLU A 9 -7.20 -1.68 -27.36
C GLU A 9 -7.34 -2.63 -26.15
N GLN A 10 -6.22 -3.19 -25.68
CA GLN A 10 -6.17 -4.06 -24.51
C GLN A 10 -6.08 -3.30 -23.17
N SER A 11 -6.41 -2.00 -23.17
CA SER A 11 -6.46 -1.22 -21.93
C SER A 11 -7.47 -1.81 -20.95
N ALA A 12 -7.01 -2.04 -19.72
CA ALA A 12 -7.79 -2.53 -18.58
C ALA A 12 -8.28 -1.39 -17.67
N GLY A 13 -8.56 -0.23 -18.25
CA GLY A 13 -8.97 0.97 -17.54
C GLY A 13 -7.79 1.87 -17.15
N TRP A 14 -7.86 2.52 -15.98
CA TRP A 14 -6.89 3.50 -15.51
C TRP A 14 -6.42 3.20 -14.08
N PHE A 15 -5.34 3.83 -13.66
CA PHE A 15 -4.75 3.67 -12.33
C PHE A 15 -4.52 5.05 -11.71
N ILE A 16 -5.18 5.32 -10.58
CA ILE A 16 -5.11 6.56 -9.79
C ILE A 16 -5.65 7.78 -10.54
N ASP A 17 -5.20 8.02 -11.75
CA ASP A 17 -5.61 9.11 -12.61
C ASP A 17 -6.06 8.57 -13.98
N ASN A 18 -7.01 9.26 -14.61
CA ASN A 18 -7.58 8.86 -15.90
C ASN A 18 -6.57 8.94 -17.08
N SER A 19 -5.50 9.72 -16.90
CA SER A 19 -4.40 9.80 -17.87
C SER A 19 -3.50 8.56 -17.82
N ILE A 20 -3.41 7.85 -16.66
CA ILE A 20 -2.54 6.70 -16.46
C ILE A 20 -3.29 5.41 -16.83
N ARG A 21 -3.13 4.95 -18.06
CA ARG A 21 -3.82 3.74 -18.54
C ARG A 21 -3.14 2.47 -18.05
N LYS A 22 -3.96 1.49 -17.65
CA LYS A 22 -3.53 0.14 -17.31
C LYS A 22 -3.57 -0.79 -18.50
N PHE A 23 -2.60 -1.70 -18.54
CA PHE A 23 -2.56 -2.80 -19.49
C PHE A 23 -2.28 -4.10 -18.75
N ALA A 24 -3.11 -5.12 -18.98
CA ALA A 24 -2.82 -6.45 -18.47
C ALA A 24 -1.64 -7.06 -19.24
N VAL A 25 -0.59 -7.41 -18.53
CA VAL A 25 0.58 -8.08 -19.11
C VAL A 25 0.41 -9.59 -18.96
N PRO A 26 0.28 -10.35 -20.05
CA PRO A 26 0.26 -11.80 -19.98
C PRO A 26 1.54 -12.35 -19.33
N THR A 27 1.42 -13.27 -18.38
CA THR A 27 2.56 -13.81 -17.65
C THR A 27 3.59 -14.48 -18.56
N ASN A 28 3.15 -15.04 -19.68
CA ASN A 28 4.04 -15.64 -20.69
C ASN A 28 4.83 -14.60 -21.53
N TYR A 29 4.58 -13.29 -21.31
CA TYR A 29 5.42 -12.21 -21.89
C TYR A 29 6.61 -11.89 -20.99
N LEU A 30 6.53 -12.29 -19.73
CA LEU A 30 7.57 -12.06 -18.74
C LEU A 30 8.54 -13.24 -18.69
N GLN A 31 9.77 -12.95 -18.30
CA GLN A 31 10.82 -13.94 -18.11
C GLN A 31 11.54 -13.71 -16.78
N GLN A 32 12.18 -14.74 -16.27
CA GLN A 32 13.04 -14.59 -15.11
C GLN A 32 14.25 -13.71 -15.46
N GLY A 33 14.62 -12.81 -14.55
CA GLY A 33 15.70 -11.86 -14.75
C GLY A 33 15.25 -10.60 -15.47
N ARG A 34 16.02 -10.14 -16.44
CA ARG A 34 15.80 -8.85 -17.10
C ARG A 34 14.63 -8.93 -18.09
N ASN A 35 13.68 -8.00 -17.94
CA ASN A 35 12.59 -7.79 -18.89
C ASN A 35 12.74 -6.41 -19.53
N THR A 36 12.41 -6.31 -20.82
CA THR A 36 12.49 -5.08 -21.61
C THR A 36 11.08 -4.61 -21.95
N VAL A 37 10.79 -3.37 -21.62
CA VAL A 37 9.57 -2.67 -22.05
C VAL A 37 9.98 -1.64 -23.09
N GLU A 38 9.37 -1.69 -24.25
CA GLU A 38 9.62 -0.77 -25.37
C GLU A 38 8.33 -0.03 -25.71
N LEU A 39 8.39 1.29 -25.77
CA LEU A 39 7.29 2.14 -26.24
C LEU A 39 7.62 2.62 -27.64
N ILE A 40 6.69 2.40 -28.56
CA ILE A 40 6.81 2.89 -29.94
C ILE A 40 5.66 3.87 -30.17
N ALA A 41 5.98 5.11 -30.50
CA ALA A 41 5.02 6.16 -30.77
C ALA A 41 5.45 7.01 -31.96
N ASN A 42 4.47 7.54 -32.70
CA ASN A 42 4.73 8.52 -33.72
C ASN A 42 5.12 9.85 -33.08
N PHE A 43 6.26 10.39 -33.45
CA PHE A 43 6.70 11.67 -32.92
C PHE A 43 5.75 12.80 -33.29
N SER A 44 5.35 13.60 -32.32
CA SER A 44 4.63 14.87 -32.52
C SER A 44 5.06 15.86 -31.43
N ARG A 45 4.78 17.15 -31.65
CA ARG A 45 5.07 18.19 -30.64
C ARG A 45 4.25 18.05 -29.37
N ASN A 46 3.14 17.31 -29.42
CA ASN A 46 2.26 17.07 -28.29
C ASN A 46 2.49 15.69 -27.65
N LEU A 47 3.56 14.98 -28.06
CA LEU A 47 3.91 13.71 -27.45
C LEU A 47 4.68 13.98 -26.16
N ASP A 48 4.10 13.62 -25.05
CA ASP A 48 4.74 13.56 -23.75
C ASP A 48 4.97 12.11 -23.36
N LEU A 49 6.17 11.80 -22.89
CA LEU A 49 6.56 10.47 -22.45
C LEU A 49 6.80 10.51 -20.94
N GLU A 50 5.85 10.01 -20.21
CA GLU A 50 5.97 9.88 -18.76
C GLU A 50 6.54 8.53 -18.33
N ALA A 51 6.81 8.40 -17.04
CA ALA A 51 7.32 7.17 -16.45
C ALA A 51 6.31 6.02 -16.59
N LEU A 52 6.85 4.81 -16.75
CA LEU A 52 6.07 3.58 -16.73
C LEU A 52 6.05 3.00 -15.32
N TYR A 53 4.90 2.53 -14.90
CA TYR A 53 4.70 1.90 -13.60
C TYR A 53 4.30 0.43 -13.80
N LEU A 54 4.94 -0.45 -13.06
CA LEU A 54 4.53 -1.84 -12.96
C LEU A 54 3.69 -2.01 -11.69
N ILE A 55 2.48 -2.54 -11.83
CA ILE A 55 1.56 -2.78 -10.72
C ILE A 55 1.22 -4.28 -10.63
N GLY A 56 1.09 -4.79 -9.42
CA GLY A 56 0.78 -6.19 -9.15
C GLY A 56 1.02 -6.56 -7.68
N ASP A 57 0.81 -7.84 -7.38
CA ASP A 57 0.96 -8.39 -6.02
C ASP A 57 2.42 -8.81 -5.76
N PHE A 58 3.30 -7.84 -5.60
CA PHE A 58 4.71 -8.08 -5.33
C PHE A 58 5.28 -7.05 -4.35
N GLY A 59 6.37 -7.40 -3.70
CA GLY A 59 7.20 -6.47 -2.95
C GLY A 59 8.29 -5.86 -3.83
N VAL A 60 8.92 -4.79 -3.34
CA VAL A 60 10.06 -4.14 -4.01
C VAL A 60 11.18 -3.89 -3.01
N GLU A 61 12.38 -4.32 -3.36
CA GLU A 61 13.61 -3.95 -2.66
C GLU A 61 14.30 -2.81 -3.40
N LEU A 62 14.66 -1.76 -2.65
CA LEU A 62 15.40 -0.62 -3.16
C LEU A 62 16.85 -0.67 -2.70
N LYS A 63 17.81 -0.58 -3.66
CA LYS A 63 19.24 -0.43 -3.39
C LYS A 63 19.79 0.70 -4.27
N GLY A 64 19.84 1.91 -3.72
CA GLY A 64 20.10 3.10 -4.50
C GLY A 64 19.10 3.25 -5.65
N ILE A 65 19.57 3.32 -6.88
CA ILE A 65 18.72 3.41 -8.08
C ILE A 65 18.14 2.05 -8.52
N GLN A 66 18.64 0.95 -7.97
CA GLN A 66 18.20 -0.38 -8.35
C GLN A 66 16.89 -0.74 -7.65
N ARG A 67 15.92 -1.22 -8.43
CA ARG A 67 14.63 -1.73 -7.96
C ARG A 67 14.52 -3.20 -8.32
N THR A 68 14.32 -4.04 -7.31
CA THR A 68 14.20 -5.50 -7.50
C THR A 68 12.83 -5.94 -7.04
N LEU A 69 12.10 -6.63 -7.90
CA LEU A 69 10.83 -7.24 -7.53
C LEU A 69 11.08 -8.42 -6.60
N THR A 70 10.34 -8.48 -5.52
CA THR A 70 10.40 -9.54 -4.52
C THR A 70 9.02 -10.13 -4.29
N LYS A 71 8.96 -11.21 -3.55
CA LYS A 71 7.68 -11.74 -3.08
C LYS A 71 7.01 -10.71 -2.17
N LEU A 72 5.69 -10.57 -2.31
CA LEU A 72 4.90 -9.76 -1.38
C LEU A 72 5.13 -10.22 0.06
N PRO A 73 5.45 -9.32 1.03
CA PRO A 73 5.62 -9.72 2.41
C PRO A 73 4.32 -10.30 2.98
N ALA A 74 4.39 -11.47 3.60
CA ALA A 74 3.23 -12.15 4.17
C ALA A 74 2.74 -11.49 5.47
N LYS A 75 3.62 -10.78 6.17
CA LYS A 75 3.32 -10.04 7.41
C LYS A 75 4.19 -8.79 7.47
N LEU A 76 3.62 -7.73 8.02
CA LEU A 76 4.33 -6.49 8.31
C LEU A 76 4.47 -6.32 9.83
N LYS A 77 5.57 -5.73 10.25
CA LYS A 77 5.76 -5.24 11.62
C LYS A 77 5.28 -3.78 11.68
N VAL A 78 4.95 -3.32 12.89
CA VAL A 78 4.72 -1.90 13.12
C VAL A 78 5.99 -1.12 12.79
N GLY A 79 5.86 -0.05 12.02
CA GLY A 79 6.97 0.78 11.57
C GLY A 79 6.89 1.10 10.08
N ASP A 80 7.98 1.62 9.53
CA ASP A 80 8.07 2.02 8.13
C ASP A 80 7.94 0.82 7.18
N ILE A 81 6.85 0.76 6.44
CA ILE A 81 6.55 -0.30 5.47
C ILE A 81 7.41 -0.21 4.20
N ALA A 82 7.98 0.96 3.90
CA ALA A 82 8.87 1.11 2.75
C ALA A 82 10.11 0.22 2.89
N THR A 83 10.64 0.10 4.10
CA THR A 83 11.78 -0.77 4.43
C THR A 83 11.40 -2.25 4.52
N GLN A 84 10.11 -2.55 4.55
CA GLN A 84 9.57 -3.91 4.63
C GLN A 84 9.10 -4.46 3.28
N GLY A 85 9.59 -3.89 2.19
CA GLY A 85 9.31 -4.35 0.83
C GLY A 85 8.10 -3.68 0.16
N LEU A 86 7.53 -2.63 0.73
CA LEU A 86 6.38 -1.91 0.21
C LEU A 86 6.63 -0.39 0.00
N PRO A 87 7.74 0.01 -0.66
CA PRO A 87 8.10 1.44 -0.79
C PRO A 87 7.14 2.25 -1.66
N PHE A 88 6.32 1.59 -2.49
CA PHE A 88 5.36 2.22 -3.39
C PHE A 88 3.91 2.04 -2.96
N TYR A 89 3.68 1.44 -1.80
CA TYR A 89 2.33 1.17 -1.33
C TYR A 89 1.71 2.40 -0.65
N SER A 90 0.48 2.72 -1.01
CA SER A 90 -0.26 3.88 -0.51
C SER A 90 -1.72 3.56 -0.15
N GLY A 91 -2.04 2.30 0.04
CA GLY A 91 -3.36 1.84 0.48
C GLY A 91 -3.53 1.90 2.00
N ALA A 92 -4.24 0.94 2.56
CA ALA A 92 -4.40 0.76 3.99
C ALA A 92 -3.68 -0.51 4.47
N VAL A 93 -3.10 -0.46 5.66
CA VAL A 93 -2.49 -1.62 6.34
C VAL A 93 -3.32 -1.97 7.55
N CYS A 94 -3.85 -3.20 7.58
CA CYS A 94 -4.60 -3.69 8.73
C CYS A 94 -3.67 -4.36 9.73
N TYR A 95 -3.59 -3.81 10.94
CA TYR A 95 -2.93 -4.43 12.07
C TYR A 95 -3.96 -5.13 12.95
N GLN A 96 -3.69 -6.37 13.31
CA GLN A 96 -4.51 -7.15 14.22
C GLN A 96 -3.84 -7.23 15.59
N ILE A 97 -4.49 -6.64 16.60
CA ILE A 97 -4.00 -6.60 17.98
C ILE A 97 -4.87 -7.52 18.83
N GLY A 98 -4.34 -8.69 19.12
CA GLY A 98 -4.96 -9.69 19.99
C GLY A 98 -4.47 -9.60 21.43
N ASN A 99 -4.98 -10.51 22.28
CA ASN A 99 -4.60 -10.64 23.69
C ASN A 99 -4.79 -9.34 24.49
N LEU A 100 -5.85 -8.60 24.20
CA LEU A 100 -6.22 -7.43 24.98
C LEU A 100 -6.55 -7.86 26.43
N PRO A 101 -6.12 -7.11 27.46
CA PRO A 101 -6.47 -7.42 28.84
C PRO A 101 -7.99 -7.26 29.03
N LYS A 102 -8.61 -8.14 29.80
CA LYS A 102 -10.01 -8.03 30.14
C LYS A 102 -10.19 -6.90 31.16
N PRO A 103 -11.02 -5.87 30.87
CA PRO A 103 -11.24 -4.78 31.83
C PRO A 103 -12.03 -5.27 33.04
N ALA A 104 -11.72 -4.74 34.22
CA ALA A 104 -12.56 -4.88 35.40
C ALA A 104 -13.77 -3.92 35.33
N ALA A 105 -14.73 -4.11 36.23
CA ALA A 105 -15.92 -3.25 36.23
C ALA A 105 -15.55 -1.76 36.42
N GLY A 106 -15.95 -0.92 35.47
CA GLY A 106 -15.65 0.50 35.45
C GLY A 106 -14.29 0.89 34.90
N GLU A 107 -13.48 -0.08 34.45
CA GLU A 107 -12.21 0.18 33.78
C GLU A 107 -12.40 0.36 32.25
N ARG A 108 -11.48 1.08 31.64
CA ARG A 108 -11.39 1.26 30.19
C ARG A 108 -10.04 0.79 29.69
N ILE A 109 -10.04 0.14 28.55
CA ILE A 109 -8.82 -0.25 27.85
C ILE A 109 -8.57 0.76 26.72
N MET A 110 -7.50 1.54 26.90
CA MET A 110 -7.08 2.53 25.92
C MET A 110 -5.86 2.00 25.16
N LEU A 111 -5.96 1.94 23.84
CA LEU A 111 -4.84 1.65 22.97
C LEU A 111 -4.12 2.98 22.68
N GLN A 112 -2.87 3.08 23.16
CA GLN A 112 -1.98 4.19 22.89
C GLN A 112 -1.08 3.81 21.70
N MET A 113 -1.14 4.60 20.64
CA MET A 113 -0.29 4.40 19.47
C MET A 113 0.85 5.40 19.46
N PRO A 114 2.06 5.02 19.04
CA PRO A 114 3.11 5.98 18.73
C PRO A 114 2.68 6.88 17.57
N GLY A 115 3.39 7.95 17.31
CA GLY A 115 3.19 8.75 16.12
C GLY A 115 3.28 7.89 14.85
N PHE A 116 2.52 8.20 13.83
CA PHE A 116 2.48 7.47 12.56
C PHE A 116 2.48 8.44 11.38
N ASP A 117 3.03 7.99 10.27
CA ASP A 117 3.00 8.70 9.00
C ASP A 117 1.87 8.15 8.12
N GLY A 118 0.71 8.75 8.23
CA GLY A 118 -0.50 8.32 7.51
C GLY A 118 -1.57 9.41 7.52
N GLY A 119 -2.71 9.11 6.92
CA GLY A 119 -3.90 9.96 6.93
C GLY A 119 -4.67 9.84 8.24
N CYS A 120 -5.04 8.61 8.61
CA CYS A 120 -5.73 8.29 9.85
C CYS A 120 -5.57 6.82 10.22
N ILE A 121 -5.97 6.49 11.44
CA ILE A 121 -6.12 5.11 11.90
C ILE A 121 -7.60 4.87 12.18
N GLU A 122 -8.14 3.78 11.68
CA GLU A 122 -9.51 3.36 11.88
C GLU A 122 -9.55 2.09 12.72
N LEU A 123 -10.28 2.11 13.82
CA LEU A 123 -10.73 0.88 14.49
C LEU A 123 -12.01 0.43 13.80
N ASN A 124 -12.00 -0.75 13.24
CA ASN A 124 -13.13 -1.27 12.47
C ASN A 124 -13.46 -2.71 12.88
N ASN A 125 -14.23 -2.83 13.95
CA ASN A 125 -14.85 -4.08 14.39
C ASN A 125 -16.37 -3.97 14.18
N ASP A 126 -17.08 -5.07 14.14
CA ASP A 126 -18.53 -5.12 13.87
C ASP A 126 -19.38 -4.22 14.80
N TYR A 127 -18.85 -3.88 15.96
CA TYR A 127 -19.54 -3.15 17.03
C TYR A 127 -18.75 -1.95 17.57
N ALA A 128 -17.56 -1.68 17.05
CA ALA A 128 -16.71 -0.58 17.48
C ALA A 128 -16.06 0.10 16.28
N HIS A 129 -16.42 1.35 16.04
CA HIS A 129 -15.89 2.15 14.94
C HIS A 129 -15.36 3.48 15.49
N GLN A 130 -14.08 3.73 15.32
CA GLN A 130 -13.42 4.97 15.72
C GLN A 130 -12.42 5.38 14.66
N ILE A 131 -12.21 6.69 14.52
CA ILE A 131 -11.18 7.25 13.65
C ILE A 131 -10.29 8.16 14.49
N CYS A 132 -8.96 7.98 14.36
CA CYS A 132 -7.95 8.80 14.98
C CYS A 132 -7.02 9.36 13.90
N GLY A 133 -7.08 10.69 13.66
CA GLY A 133 -6.27 11.39 12.66
C GLY A 133 -5.29 12.39 13.24
N TRP A 134 -5.29 12.63 14.57
CA TRP A 134 -4.45 13.62 15.26
C TRP A 134 -4.16 13.19 16.70
N ALA A 135 -3.14 13.80 17.29
CA ALA A 135 -2.76 13.54 18.68
C ALA A 135 -3.84 14.03 19.68
N PRO A 136 -4.02 13.35 20.83
CA PRO A 136 -3.31 12.13 21.20
C PRO A 136 -3.80 10.92 20.40
N TYR A 137 -2.85 10.10 19.92
CA TYR A 137 -3.19 8.90 19.16
C TYR A 137 -3.64 7.78 20.09
N GLN A 138 -4.90 7.88 20.52
CA GLN A 138 -5.51 6.94 21.46
C GLN A 138 -6.87 6.49 20.95
N MET A 139 -7.19 5.22 21.19
CA MET A 139 -8.50 4.63 20.86
C MET A 139 -9.01 3.80 22.03
N ASP A 140 -10.31 3.90 22.31
CA ASP A 140 -10.97 3.06 23.28
C ASP A 140 -11.30 1.70 22.67
N VAL A 141 -10.66 0.68 23.18
CA VAL A 141 -10.85 -0.71 22.74
C VAL A 141 -11.55 -1.56 23.80
N THR A 142 -12.20 -0.92 24.79
CA THR A 142 -12.86 -1.59 25.91
C THR A 142 -13.86 -2.65 25.43
N GLN A 143 -14.75 -2.30 24.51
CA GLN A 143 -15.75 -3.26 23.99
C GLN A 143 -15.12 -4.44 23.27
N VAL A 144 -14.02 -4.22 22.55
CA VAL A 144 -13.26 -5.30 21.87
C VAL A 144 -12.65 -6.23 22.92
N ALA A 145 -12.04 -5.65 23.96
CA ALA A 145 -11.42 -6.39 25.06
C ALA A 145 -12.44 -7.18 25.91
N GLU A 146 -13.62 -6.61 26.19
CA GLU A 146 -14.71 -7.28 26.90
C GLU A 146 -15.19 -8.54 26.17
N LYS A 147 -15.25 -8.48 24.84
CA LYS A 147 -15.63 -9.63 24.00
C LYS A 147 -14.51 -10.65 23.82
N GLY A 148 -13.28 -10.31 24.22
CA GLY A 148 -12.11 -11.15 23.98
C GLY A 148 -11.71 -11.24 22.51
N ASP A 149 -12.06 -10.21 21.76
CA ASP A 149 -11.87 -10.14 20.33
C ASP A 149 -10.53 -9.49 19.93
N VAL A 150 -10.24 -9.44 18.64
CA VAL A 150 -9.04 -8.82 18.07
C VAL A 150 -9.37 -7.41 17.60
N ALA A 151 -8.64 -6.40 18.07
CA ALA A 151 -8.79 -5.06 17.54
C ALA A 151 -8.18 -4.98 16.12
N GLN A 152 -9.00 -4.63 15.15
CA GLN A 152 -8.59 -4.43 13.76
C GLN A 152 -8.35 -2.94 13.51
N LEU A 153 -7.07 -2.58 13.35
CA LEU A 153 -6.66 -1.21 13.09
C LEU A 153 -6.23 -1.05 11.64
N ASN A 154 -7.00 -0.31 10.88
CA ASN A 154 -6.64 0.09 9.52
C ASN A 154 -5.88 1.41 9.55
N VAL A 155 -4.58 1.35 9.30
CA VAL A 155 -3.77 2.54 9.07
C VAL A 155 -3.89 2.93 7.61
N VAL A 156 -4.61 4.02 7.35
CA VAL A 156 -4.79 4.58 6.01
C VAL A 156 -3.58 5.43 5.68
N LEU A 157 -2.81 5.01 4.68
CA LEU A 157 -1.59 5.70 4.28
C LEU A 157 -1.88 6.91 3.39
N THR A 158 -0.97 7.87 3.36
CA THR A 158 -1.01 8.95 2.39
C THR A 158 -0.61 8.45 1.01
N ARG A 159 -0.98 9.17 -0.04
CA ARG A 159 -0.56 8.84 -1.41
C ARG A 159 0.90 9.23 -1.73
N ARG A 160 1.65 9.68 -0.75
CA ARG A 160 3.05 10.13 -0.92
C ARG A 160 3.93 9.08 -1.61
N ASN A 161 3.73 7.80 -1.29
CA ASN A 161 4.52 6.69 -1.83
C ASN A 161 3.99 6.13 -3.15
N THR A 162 2.86 6.62 -3.68
CA THR A 162 2.22 6.07 -4.88
C THR A 162 3.17 5.98 -6.07
N PHE A 163 4.00 7.01 -6.28
CA PHE A 163 5.02 7.05 -7.33
C PHE A 163 6.42 6.76 -6.82
N GLY A 164 6.53 6.34 -5.58
CA GLY A 164 7.75 5.96 -4.88
C GLY A 164 8.29 7.02 -3.93
N PRO A 165 9.04 6.59 -2.90
CA PRO A 165 9.63 7.49 -1.90
C PRO A 165 10.65 8.47 -2.50
N LEU A 166 11.07 8.26 -3.74
CA LEU A 166 12.05 9.09 -4.45
C LEU A 166 11.43 10.33 -5.12
N HIS A 167 10.10 10.46 -5.14
CA HIS A 167 9.42 11.67 -5.64
C HIS A 167 9.44 12.86 -4.67
N ALA A 168 10.03 12.69 -3.52
CA ALA A 168 10.13 13.73 -2.48
C ALA A 168 11.48 14.45 -2.48
N LEU A 169 12.24 14.38 -3.57
CA LEU A 169 13.51 15.09 -3.76
C LEU A 169 13.29 16.33 -4.61
#